data_2fbb40ad7429516787ebb07f819d6acd
#
_entry.id   2fbb40ad7429516787ebb07f819d6acd
#
_cell.length_a   1.000
_cell.length_b   1.000
_cell.length_c   1.000
_cell.angle_alpha   90.00
_cell.angle_beta   90.00
_cell.angle_gamma   90.00
#
_symmetry.space_group_name_H-M   'P 1'
#
loop_
_entity.id
_entity.type
_entity.pdbx_description
1 polymer ?
#
loop_
_entity_poly.entity_id
_entity_poly.type
_entity_poly.pdbx_seq_one_letter_code
_entity_poly.pdbx_strand_id
1 'polypeptide(L)'
;MTYILGVNAGLGIFHDPAACLVNENGTVLAAIEEERLSRVRHSAGVKAPALAVARCLQTAGIDAADVDVVAVGWDEPRLSARQGVPWHFDSPRALLGQLGFYGQRLPDMQFVAHHQAHAASAFHASPYDQAAVLVVDGNGEDEAISIYRARRGHPLVRLARWPQVCSLGHLYEAASQWLGLGRRGAGKVMGLAAYGSGQDVPDPGWLRVGPYGLVSTLGTDTRQDYEATKDRWHKRVRELAGGASGPQQPPGNLAADPVAVRVAAAVQGTVETVVTWLAAQARELAGMEELCIAGGVGLNCATNGRLPGPLYVPPVPHDAGVALGAAWSLAEPREPVVFSAYTGGWPGKLPDDLGGATPRELDPDRVAELLADGRIVGVCRGRSEVGPRALCHRSFLASPVTAEMRQRMNNLKRREQWRPFGPVTHAEPGLWETVGHLERYMIGAARLTNSGAAAIPAVAHVDGTTRPQRLEPEQEPFVAAVLDALAQRGHPPVLLNTSFNGPGEPLVETAEEALACVQRLGADALVTDDALLMTGDRGAGLG
;
A
#
# COMPACT_ATOMS: atom_id res chain seq x y z
N MET A 1 -17.54 -15.27 22.80
CA MET A 1 -17.06 -14.56 21.60
C MET A 1 -15.55 -14.75 21.59
N THR A 2 -15.02 -15.34 20.55
CA THR A 2 -13.58 -15.61 20.44
C THR A 2 -12.92 -14.44 19.71
N TYR A 3 -11.86 -13.89 20.26
CA TYR A 3 -11.06 -12.83 19.64
C TYR A 3 -9.71 -13.37 19.18
N ILE A 4 -9.42 -13.16 17.89
CA ILE A 4 -8.16 -13.55 17.26
C ILE A 4 -7.40 -12.29 16.87
N LEU A 5 -6.20 -12.15 17.41
CA LEU A 5 -5.29 -11.05 17.08
C LEU A 5 -4.23 -11.54 16.09
N GLY A 6 -4.30 -11.09 14.86
CA GLY A 6 -3.25 -11.31 13.87
C GLY A 6 -2.16 -10.26 13.99
N VAL A 7 -0.91 -10.67 13.86
CA VAL A 7 0.24 -9.76 13.87
C VAL A 7 1.23 -10.09 12.76
N ASN A 8 1.75 -9.05 12.12
CA ASN A 8 2.99 -9.13 11.36
C ASN A 8 4.12 -8.73 12.31
N ALA A 9 4.80 -9.72 12.85
CA ALA A 9 5.89 -9.57 13.82
C ALA A 9 6.99 -10.57 13.50
N GLY A 10 8.22 -10.28 13.93
CA GLY A 10 9.28 -11.27 13.78
C GLY A 10 10.65 -10.72 13.43
N LEU A 11 11.44 -11.50 12.71
CA LEU A 11 12.88 -11.35 12.42
C LEU A 11 13.33 -9.91 12.18
N GLY A 12 14.50 -9.52 12.72
CA GLY A 12 15.00 -8.13 12.76
C GLY A 12 15.27 -7.41 11.43
N ILE A 13 14.97 -8.06 10.29
CA ILE A 13 15.02 -7.49 8.94
C ILE A 13 13.66 -6.98 8.45
N PHE A 14 12.61 -7.11 9.27
CA PHE A 14 11.24 -6.82 8.91
C PHE A 14 10.93 -5.35 8.73
N HIS A 15 9.91 -5.14 7.95
CA HIS A 15 9.24 -3.87 7.75
C HIS A 15 7.72 -4.08 7.81
N ASP A 16 7.00 -2.98 7.97
CA ASP A 16 5.53 -2.93 7.99
C ASP A 16 4.89 -3.84 9.06
N PRO A 17 5.40 -3.85 10.32
CA PRO A 17 4.70 -4.53 11.40
C PRO A 17 3.31 -3.91 11.56
N ALA A 18 2.33 -4.78 11.84
CA ALA A 18 0.92 -4.42 11.90
C ALA A 18 0.17 -5.35 12.84
N ALA A 19 -1.01 -4.93 13.29
CA ALA A 19 -1.94 -5.75 14.04
C ALA A 19 -3.34 -5.68 13.42
N CYS A 20 -4.07 -6.79 13.54
CA CYS A 20 -5.48 -6.89 13.15
C CYS A 20 -6.23 -7.72 14.17
N LEU A 21 -7.34 -7.21 14.68
CA LEU A 21 -8.23 -7.91 15.59
C LEU A 21 -9.51 -8.32 14.87
N VAL A 22 -9.84 -9.62 14.92
CA VAL A 22 -11.08 -10.16 14.37
C VAL A 22 -11.84 -10.95 15.42
N ASN A 23 -13.16 -11.10 15.22
CA ASN A 23 -13.97 -12.03 15.98
C ASN A 23 -13.98 -13.43 15.34
N GLU A 24 -14.67 -14.39 15.97
CA GLU A 24 -14.80 -15.78 15.50
C GLU A 24 -15.38 -15.93 14.08
N ASN A 25 -16.11 -14.94 13.58
CA ASN A 25 -16.68 -14.94 12.22
C ASN A 25 -15.75 -14.25 11.21
N GLY A 26 -14.58 -13.81 11.64
CA GLY A 26 -13.61 -13.09 10.80
C GLY A 26 -13.94 -11.62 10.56
N THR A 27 -14.95 -11.04 11.23
CA THR A 27 -15.24 -9.60 11.14
C THR A 27 -14.07 -8.81 11.72
N VAL A 28 -13.54 -7.87 10.94
CA VAL A 28 -12.44 -7.00 11.36
C VAL A 28 -12.97 -5.91 12.29
N LEU A 29 -12.53 -5.93 13.54
CA LEU A 29 -12.86 -4.93 14.55
C LEU A 29 -11.91 -3.72 14.45
N ALA A 30 -10.63 -3.99 14.26
CA ALA A 30 -9.60 -2.98 14.03
C ALA A 30 -8.39 -3.58 13.30
N ALA A 31 -7.74 -2.78 12.46
CA ALA A 31 -6.45 -3.11 11.87
C ALA A 31 -5.65 -1.83 11.66
N ILE A 32 -4.36 -1.85 11.98
CA ILE A 32 -3.48 -0.68 11.86
C ILE A 32 -2.02 -1.09 11.73
N GLU A 33 -1.27 -0.32 10.95
CA GLU A 33 0.19 -0.44 10.87
C GLU A 33 0.86 0.27 12.05
N GLU A 34 1.91 -0.33 12.58
CA GLU A 34 2.74 0.23 13.66
C GLU A 34 3.33 1.60 13.28
N GLU A 35 3.65 1.82 12.02
CA GLU A 35 4.22 3.09 11.54
C GLU A 35 3.32 4.29 11.82
N ARG A 36 1.97 4.09 11.83
CA ARG A 36 1.00 5.16 12.10
C ARG A 36 1.13 5.72 13.50
N LEU A 37 1.57 4.88 14.44
CA LEU A 37 1.67 5.17 15.87
C LEU A 37 3.11 5.45 16.30
N SER A 38 4.07 4.68 15.81
CA SER A 38 5.50 4.89 16.10
C SER A 38 6.07 6.14 15.43
N ARG A 39 5.42 6.67 14.41
CA ARG A 39 5.86 7.78 13.53
C ARG A 39 7.18 7.49 12.80
N VAL A 40 7.58 6.23 12.77
CA VAL A 40 8.74 5.75 12.01
C VAL A 40 8.26 5.04 10.75
N ARG A 41 8.54 5.61 9.60
CA ARG A 41 8.09 5.07 8.32
C ARG A 41 8.51 3.61 8.14
N HIS A 42 7.55 2.74 7.78
CA HIS A 42 7.68 1.28 7.73
C HIS A 42 8.07 0.65 9.06
N SER A 43 8.02 1.39 10.17
CA SER A 43 8.46 0.98 11.51
C SER A 43 9.79 0.25 11.50
N ALA A 44 10.78 0.79 10.75
CA ALA A 44 12.08 0.18 10.57
C ALA A 44 12.76 -0.08 11.94
N GLY A 45 13.11 -1.34 12.19
CA GLY A 45 13.74 -1.78 13.44
C GLY A 45 12.76 -2.16 14.57
N VAL A 46 11.45 -1.96 14.36
CA VAL A 46 10.42 -2.44 15.30
C VAL A 46 10.14 -3.92 15.00
N LYS A 47 10.23 -4.76 16.03
CA LYS A 47 10.14 -6.22 15.92
C LYS A 47 8.74 -6.77 16.24
N ALA A 48 8.03 -6.07 17.14
CA ALA A 48 6.69 -6.44 17.56
C ALA A 48 5.78 -5.19 17.50
N PRO A 49 4.61 -5.24 16.89
CA PRO A 49 3.70 -4.11 16.72
C PRO A 49 2.90 -3.81 18.00
N ALA A 50 3.58 -3.47 19.08
CA ALA A 50 2.95 -3.29 20.39
C ALA A 50 1.96 -2.12 20.43
N LEU A 51 2.28 -1.00 19.75
CA LEU A 51 1.38 0.15 19.69
C LEU A 51 0.14 -0.18 18.83
N ALA A 52 0.33 -0.90 17.71
CA ALA A 52 -0.77 -1.33 16.87
C ALA A 52 -1.69 -2.31 17.61
N VAL A 53 -1.14 -3.26 18.38
CA VAL A 53 -1.91 -4.17 19.25
C VAL A 53 -2.72 -3.37 20.25
N ALA A 54 -2.09 -2.48 21.02
CA ALA A 54 -2.78 -1.66 22.02
C ALA A 54 -3.90 -0.82 21.37
N ARG A 55 -3.66 -0.24 20.19
CA ARG A 55 -4.68 0.52 19.46
C ARG A 55 -5.83 -0.36 18.96
N CYS A 56 -5.57 -1.58 18.47
CA CYS A 56 -6.63 -2.52 18.09
C CYS A 56 -7.54 -2.88 19.26
N LEU A 57 -6.96 -3.21 20.42
CA LEU A 57 -7.71 -3.50 21.65
C LEU A 57 -8.54 -2.29 22.10
N GLN A 58 -7.93 -1.11 22.16
CA GLN A 58 -8.62 0.14 22.50
C GLN A 58 -9.79 0.44 21.56
N THR A 59 -9.58 0.28 20.25
CA THR A 59 -10.61 0.56 19.24
C THR A 59 -11.78 -0.41 19.35
N ALA A 60 -11.51 -1.67 19.69
CA ALA A 60 -12.54 -2.69 19.91
C ALA A 60 -13.20 -2.61 21.30
N GLY A 61 -12.65 -1.84 22.24
CA GLY A 61 -13.14 -1.72 23.62
C GLY A 61 -12.98 -3.00 24.42
N ILE A 62 -11.90 -3.78 24.21
CA ILE A 62 -11.62 -5.02 24.91
C ILE A 62 -10.24 -4.96 25.60
N ASP A 63 -10.05 -5.79 26.61
CA ASP A 63 -8.78 -5.95 27.29
C ASP A 63 -7.90 -7.04 26.67
N ALA A 64 -6.61 -7.01 26.95
CA ALA A 64 -5.67 -8.04 26.50
C ALA A 64 -6.05 -9.46 26.99
N ALA A 65 -6.71 -9.56 28.16
CA ALA A 65 -7.17 -10.83 28.72
C ALA A 65 -8.35 -11.45 27.94
N ASP A 66 -9.04 -10.68 27.09
CA ASP A 66 -10.15 -11.15 26.26
C ASP A 66 -9.65 -11.79 24.95
N VAL A 67 -8.38 -11.58 24.58
CA VAL A 67 -7.78 -12.20 23.40
C VAL A 67 -7.54 -13.67 23.65
N ASP A 68 -8.11 -14.53 22.82
CA ASP A 68 -7.97 -15.99 22.96
C ASP A 68 -6.74 -16.51 22.21
N VAL A 69 -6.45 -15.96 21.01
CA VAL A 69 -5.38 -16.45 20.15
C VAL A 69 -4.61 -15.27 19.53
N VAL A 70 -3.29 -15.37 19.50
CA VAL A 70 -2.40 -14.52 18.70
C VAL A 70 -1.90 -15.33 17.50
N ALA A 71 -2.26 -14.88 16.30
CA ALA A 71 -1.81 -15.44 15.03
C ALA A 71 -0.63 -14.64 14.47
N VAL A 72 0.54 -15.26 14.36
CA VAL A 72 1.75 -14.62 13.83
C VAL A 72 1.91 -15.00 12.37
N GLY A 73 2.00 -14.01 11.47
CA GLY A 73 2.05 -14.20 10.02
C GLY A 73 3.43 -14.57 9.48
N TRP A 74 4.22 -15.25 10.27
CA TRP A 74 5.49 -15.88 9.90
C TRP A 74 5.70 -17.15 10.74
N ASP A 75 6.04 -18.24 10.08
CA ASP A 75 6.41 -19.48 10.76
C ASP A 75 7.89 -19.43 11.19
N GLU A 76 8.18 -18.54 12.16
CA GLU A 76 9.53 -18.33 12.68
C GLU A 76 10.19 -19.58 13.27
N PRO A 77 9.50 -20.41 14.05
CA PRO A 77 10.09 -21.64 14.55
C PRO A 77 10.62 -22.53 13.44
N ARG A 78 9.85 -22.67 12.36
CA ARG A 78 10.25 -23.45 11.17
C ARG A 78 11.41 -22.79 10.43
N LEU A 79 11.37 -21.46 10.27
CA LEU A 79 12.42 -20.70 9.60
C LEU A 79 13.73 -20.78 10.37
N SER A 80 13.70 -20.60 11.69
CA SER A 80 14.86 -20.74 12.59
C SER A 80 15.48 -22.15 12.54
N ALA A 81 14.64 -23.18 12.60
CA ALA A 81 15.09 -24.55 12.53
C ALA A 81 15.80 -24.86 11.20
N ARG A 82 15.31 -24.29 10.07
CA ARG A 82 15.91 -24.47 8.75
C ARG A 82 17.23 -23.73 8.56
N GLN A 83 17.31 -22.50 9.08
CA GLN A 83 18.49 -21.64 8.94
C GLN A 83 19.57 -21.96 9.99
N GLY A 84 19.25 -22.77 11.01
CA GLY A 84 20.15 -23.05 12.10
C GLY A 84 20.44 -21.83 12.98
N VAL A 85 19.55 -20.83 12.97
CA VAL A 85 19.68 -19.61 13.77
C VAL A 85 18.69 -19.66 14.94
N PRO A 86 19.02 -19.07 16.09
CA PRO A 86 18.07 -18.98 17.21
C PRO A 86 16.81 -18.21 16.79
N TRP A 87 15.68 -18.62 17.31
CA TRP A 87 14.45 -17.85 17.17
C TRP A 87 14.63 -16.46 17.82
N HIS A 88 14.17 -15.43 17.13
CA HIS A 88 14.47 -14.06 17.49
C HIS A 88 13.93 -13.65 18.87
N PHE A 89 12.78 -14.19 19.26
CA PHE A 89 12.14 -13.90 20.55
C PHE A 89 12.45 -14.91 21.66
N ASP A 90 13.33 -15.87 21.41
CA ASP A 90 13.70 -16.97 22.33
C ASP A 90 12.51 -17.89 22.70
N SER A 91 11.28 -17.38 22.74
CA SER A 91 10.08 -18.14 23.07
C SER A 91 8.78 -17.41 22.68
N PRO A 92 7.65 -18.13 22.49
CA PRO A 92 6.33 -17.53 22.33
C PRO A 92 5.97 -16.55 23.45
N ARG A 93 6.34 -16.86 24.69
CA ARG A 93 6.08 -16.00 25.85
C ARG A 93 6.83 -14.66 25.76
N ALA A 94 8.06 -14.66 25.26
CA ALA A 94 8.82 -13.43 25.07
C ALA A 94 8.18 -12.53 24.01
N LEU A 95 7.69 -13.09 22.89
CA LEU A 95 6.94 -12.34 21.90
C LEU A 95 5.64 -11.78 22.47
N LEU A 96 4.84 -12.59 23.19
CA LEU A 96 3.62 -12.12 23.86
C LEU A 96 3.92 -10.95 24.80
N GLY A 97 5.00 -11.02 25.59
CA GLY A 97 5.43 -9.91 26.44
C GLY A 97 5.75 -8.64 25.65
N GLN A 98 6.43 -8.75 24.49
CA GLN A 98 6.70 -7.59 23.64
C GLN A 98 5.44 -7.01 22.97
N LEU A 99 4.41 -7.83 22.76
CA LEU A 99 3.11 -7.40 22.27
C LEU A 99 2.21 -6.77 23.36
N GLY A 100 2.65 -6.75 24.62
CA GLY A 100 1.91 -6.16 25.73
C GLY A 100 1.06 -7.13 26.54
N PHE A 101 1.19 -8.45 26.32
CA PHE A 101 0.45 -9.46 27.09
C PHE A 101 1.23 -9.84 28.35
N TYR A 102 0.75 -9.34 29.49
CA TYR A 102 1.30 -9.61 30.81
C TYR A 102 0.17 -10.11 31.72
N GLY A 103 0.31 -11.27 32.33
CA GLY A 103 -0.72 -11.75 33.23
C GLY A 103 -0.66 -13.25 33.48
N GLN A 104 -1.64 -13.75 34.25
CA GLN A 104 -1.76 -15.18 34.54
C GLN A 104 -2.37 -15.94 33.35
N ARG A 105 -3.32 -15.32 32.61
CA ARG A 105 -3.89 -15.86 31.38
C ARG A 105 -3.19 -15.20 30.20
N LEU A 106 -2.48 -15.98 29.40
CA LEU A 106 -1.92 -15.57 28.12
C LEU A 106 -2.74 -16.20 26.99
N PRO A 107 -2.90 -15.51 25.85
CA PRO A 107 -3.53 -16.11 24.67
C PRO A 107 -2.69 -17.27 24.12
N ASP A 108 -3.34 -18.19 23.44
CA ASP A 108 -2.64 -19.19 22.64
C ASP A 108 -1.90 -18.50 21.48
N MET A 109 -0.74 -19.04 21.07
CA MET A 109 0.01 -18.50 19.94
C MET A 109 0.07 -19.52 18.81
N GLN A 110 -0.26 -19.07 17.60
CA GLN A 110 -0.16 -19.89 16.40
C GLN A 110 0.63 -19.15 15.32
N PHE A 111 1.45 -19.91 14.59
CA PHE A 111 2.26 -19.40 13.49
C PHE A 111 1.63 -19.80 12.16
N VAL A 112 1.45 -18.82 11.28
CA VAL A 112 0.90 -18.98 9.94
C VAL A 112 2.01 -18.70 8.93
N ALA A 113 2.19 -19.58 7.95
CA ALA A 113 3.18 -19.36 6.90
C ALA A 113 2.91 -18.03 6.17
N HIS A 114 3.94 -17.25 5.90
CA HIS A 114 3.84 -15.87 5.40
C HIS A 114 3.01 -15.77 4.12
N HIS A 115 3.31 -16.58 3.11
CA HIS A 115 2.54 -16.59 1.86
C HIS A 115 1.11 -17.11 2.03
N GLN A 116 0.85 -17.98 3.00
CA GLN A 116 -0.51 -18.39 3.36
C GLN A 116 -1.29 -17.21 3.97
N ALA A 117 -0.65 -16.43 4.85
CA ALA A 117 -1.26 -15.24 5.40
C ALA A 117 -1.54 -14.19 4.31
N HIS A 118 -0.60 -13.94 3.40
CA HIS A 118 -0.87 -13.10 2.23
C HIS A 118 -2.06 -13.60 1.40
N ALA A 119 -2.12 -14.91 1.11
CA ALA A 119 -3.21 -15.47 0.33
C ALA A 119 -4.57 -15.35 1.05
N ALA A 120 -4.60 -15.59 2.36
CA ALA A 120 -5.80 -15.41 3.18
C ALA A 120 -6.25 -13.95 3.21
N SER A 121 -5.32 -12.98 3.34
CA SER A 121 -5.64 -11.54 3.35
C SER A 121 -6.33 -11.10 2.05
N ALA A 122 -5.84 -11.57 0.90
CA ALA A 122 -6.41 -11.20 -0.38
C ALA A 122 -7.75 -11.90 -0.64
N PHE A 123 -7.85 -13.19 -0.35
CA PHE A 123 -9.06 -13.95 -0.64
C PHE A 123 -10.22 -13.55 0.26
N HIS A 124 -10.02 -13.50 1.59
CA HIS A 124 -11.11 -13.20 2.52
C HIS A 124 -11.60 -11.75 2.43
N ALA A 125 -10.76 -10.81 2.00
CA ALA A 125 -11.18 -9.44 1.71
C ALA A 125 -11.89 -9.30 0.34
N SER A 126 -11.79 -10.30 -0.54
CA SER A 126 -12.39 -10.25 -1.88
C SER A 126 -13.90 -10.51 -1.85
N PRO A 127 -14.65 -10.09 -2.88
CA PRO A 127 -16.06 -10.42 -3.01
C PRO A 127 -16.30 -11.86 -3.54
N TYR A 128 -15.27 -12.66 -3.78
CA TYR A 128 -15.38 -13.94 -4.45
C TYR A 128 -15.64 -15.10 -3.48
N ASP A 129 -16.47 -16.05 -3.89
CA ASP A 129 -16.69 -17.31 -3.16
C ASP A 129 -15.57 -18.33 -3.42
N GLN A 130 -14.91 -18.19 -4.57
CA GLN A 130 -13.73 -18.97 -4.95
C GLN A 130 -12.82 -18.10 -5.83
N ALA A 131 -11.52 -18.32 -5.74
CA ALA A 131 -10.54 -17.63 -6.59
C ALA A 131 -9.21 -18.38 -6.67
N ALA A 132 -8.49 -18.17 -7.76
CA ALA A 132 -7.04 -18.33 -7.76
C ALA A 132 -6.43 -17.20 -6.92
N VAL A 133 -5.40 -17.51 -6.12
CA VAL A 133 -4.67 -16.47 -5.37
C VAL A 133 -3.21 -16.53 -5.75
N LEU A 134 -2.70 -15.43 -6.27
CA LEU A 134 -1.31 -15.24 -6.62
C LEU A 134 -0.63 -14.36 -5.57
N VAL A 135 0.37 -14.90 -4.88
CA VAL A 135 1.23 -14.13 -3.97
C VAL A 135 2.55 -13.88 -4.67
N VAL A 136 2.91 -12.59 -4.82
CA VAL A 136 4.19 -12.16 -5.42
C VAL A 136 4.84 -11.17 -4.47
N ASP A 137 5.93 -11.60 -3.85
CA ASP A 137 6.57 -10.83 -2.79
C ASP A 137 8.09 -10.72 -2.96
N GLY A 138 8.73 -10.03 -2.03
CA GLY A 138 10.18 -10.01 -1.90
C GLY A 138 10.70 -11.32 -1.34
N ASN A 139 10.06 -11.80 -0.29
CA ASN A 139 10.52 -12.96 0.48
C ASN A 139 9.39 -13.54 1.33
N GLY A 140 9.22 -14.85 1.30
CA GLY A 140 8.55 -15.66 2.32
C GLY A 140 9.56 -16.55 3.04
N GLU A 141 9.10 -17.59 3.76
CA GLU A 141 10.02 -18.51 4.43
C GLU A 141 10.90 -19.28 3.42
N ASP A 142 10.31 -19.72 2.30
CA ASP A 142 10.93 -20.59 1.31
C ASP A 142 10.79 -20.08 -0.12
N GLU A 143 9.83 -19.24 -0.35
CA GLU A 143 9.39 -18.78 -1.65
C GLU A 143 9.32 -17.26 -1.74
N ALA A 144 9.42 -16.75 -2.96
CA ALA A 144 9.10 -15.36 -3.31
C ALA A 144 7.77 -15.25 -4.08
N ILE A 145 7.31 -16.37 -4.65
CA ILE A 145 6.06 -16.43 -5.42
C ILE A 145 5.34 -17.72 -5.07
N SER A 146 4.02 -17.65 -4.91
CA SER A 146 3.18 -18.83 -4.73
C SER A 146 1.79 -18.66 -5.32
N ILE A 147 1.16 -19.77 -5.69
CA ILE A 147 -0.20 -19.84 -6.20
C ILE A 147 -1.02 -20.73 -5.27
N TYR A 148 -2.21 -20.25 -4.92
CA TYR A 148 -3.18 -21.00 -4.13
C TYR A 148 -4.51 -21.09 -4.86
N ARG A 149 -5.26 -22.14 -4.55
CA ARG A 149 -6.69 -22.24 -4.79
C ARG A 149 -7.42 -21.97 -3.51
N ALA A 150 -8.39 -21.05 -3.55
CA ALA A 150 -9.19 -20.63 -2.42
C ALA A 150 -10.68 -20.88 -2.69
N ARG A 151 -11.41 -21.36 -1.68
CA ARG A 151 -12.87 -21.49 -1.65
C ARG A 151 -13.37 -21.21 -0.26
N ARG A 152 -14.48 -20.49 -0.12
CA ARG A 152 -15.10 -20.21 1.18
C ARG A 152 -15.39 -21.51 1.92
N GLY A 153 -15.13 -21.52 3.22
CA GLY A 153 -15.34 -22.69 4.08
C GLY A 153 -14.39 -23.88 3.82
N HIS A 154 -13.34 -23.68 3.04
CA HIS A 154 -12.31 -24.69 2.78
C HIS A 154 -10.91 -24.11 3.01
N PRO A 155 -9.95 -24.93 3.48
CA PRO A 155 -8.55 -24.51 3.60
C PRO A 155 -7.97 -24.05 2.27
N LEU A 156 -7.07 -23.08 2.32
CA LEU A 156 -6.28 -22.65 1.18
C LEU A 156 -5.35 -23.79 0.72
N VAL A 157 -5.37 -24.10 -0.58
CA VAL A 157 -4.55 -25.16 -1.16
C VAL A 157 -3.45 -24.56 -2.01
N ARG A 158 -2.19 -24.68 -1.60
CA ARG A 158 -1.03 -24.23 -2.40
C ARG A 158 -0.81 -25.16 -3.58
N LEU A 159 -0.84 -24.61 -4.79
CA LEU A 159 -0.71 -25.33 -6.06
C LEU A 159 0.71 -25.26 -6.62
N ALA A 160 1.37 -24.10 -6.47
CA ALA A 160 2.73 -23.88 -6.98
C ALA A 160 3.51 -22.90 -6.12
N ARG A 161 4.85 -22.92 -6.22
CA ARG A 161 5.75 -21.96 -5.60
C ARG A 161 7.05 -21.82 -6.39
N TRP A 162 7.69 -20.62 -6.28
CA TRP A 162 8.99 -20.34 -6.86
C TRP A 162 9.92 -19.75 -5.79
N PRO A 163 11.21 -20.12 -5.85
CA PRO A 163 12.20 -19.73 -4.86
C PRO A 163 12.60 -18.27 -4.97
N GLN A 164 13.38 -17.80 -3.99
CA GLN A 164 13.81 -16.40 -3.88
C GLN A 164 14.65 -15.89 -5.07
N VAL A 165 15.34 -16.76 -5.80
CA VAL A 165 16.01 -16.37 -7.05
C VAL A 165 15.05 -15.88 -8.14
N CYS A 166 13.75 -16.11 -7.97
CA CYS A 166 12.68 -15.59 -8.82
C CYS A 166 12.01 -14.32 -8.23
N SER A 167 12.55 -13.75 -7.14
CA SER A 167 11.92 -12.62 -6.45
C SER A 167 11.86 -11.36 -7.30
N LEU A 168 10.66 -10.93 -7.64
CA LEU A 168 10.39 -9.66 -8.29
C LEU A 168 10.52 -8.48 -7.31
N GLY A 169 10.23 -8.71 -6.03
CA GLY A 169 10.40 -7.69 -4.98
C GLY A 169 11.87 -7.33 -4.79
N HIS A 170 12.78 -8.31 -4.74
CA HIS A 170 14.23 -8.06 -4.66
C HIS A 170 14.79 -7.41 -5.92
N LEU A 171 14.26 -7.74 -7.10
CA LEU A 171 14.62 -7.04 -8.33
C LEU A 171 14.28 -5.54 -8.24
N TYR A 172 13.09 -5.22 -7.76
CA TYR A 172 12.68 -3.83 -7.53
C TYR A 172 13.53 -3.13 -6.47
N GLU A 173 13.84 -3.83 -5.37
CA GLU A 173 14.71 -3.30 -4.32
C GLU A 173 16.09 -2.95 -4.87
N ALA A 174 16.70 -3.85 -5.65
CA ALA A 174 18.00 -3.64 -6.27
C ALA A 174 18.00 -2.43 -7.22
N ALA A 175 16.97 -2.30 -8.06
CA ALA A 175 16.82 -1.13 -8.93
C ALA A 175 16.62 0.17 -8.14
N SER A 176 15.79 0.12 -7.09
CA SER A 176 15.53 1.27 -6.23
C SER A 176 16.78 1.77 -5.52
N GLN A 177 17.61 0.85 -5.02
CA GLN A 177 18.88 1.20 -4.38
C GLN A 177 19.88 1.76 -5.39
N TRP A 178 20.00 1.14 -6.58
CA TRP A 178 20.87 1.64 -7.65
C TRP A 178 20.47 3.06 -8.08
N LEU A 179 19.16 3.35 -8.15
CA LEU A 179 18.61 4.67 -8.48
C LEU A 179 18.75 5.72 -7.35
N GLY A 180 19.31 5.35 -6.19
CA GLY A 180 19.43 6.26 -5.04
C GLY A 180 18.09 6.56 -4.35
N LEU A 181 17.06 5.75 -4.60
CA LEU A 181 15.72 5.93 -4.04
C LEU A 181 15.51 5.17 -2.71
N GLY A 182 16.56 4.48 -2.23
CA GLY A 182 16.54 3.67 -1.02
C GLY A 182 15.87 2.29 -1.22
N ARG A 183 15.97 1.42 -0.22
CA ARG A 183 15.45 0.03 -0.30
C ARG A 183 13.96 -0.05 -0.62
N ARG A 184 13.17 0.93 -0.16
CA ARG A 184 11.69 0.93 -0.22
C ARG A 184 11.14 1.91 -1.26
N GLY A 185 11.92 2.20 -2.30
CA GLY A 185 11.52 3.12 -3.37
C GLY A 185 10.79 2.47 -4.55
N ALA A 186 10.32 1.21 -4.44
CA ALA A 186 9.68 0.47 -5.54
C ALA A 186 8.58 1.27 -6.25
N GLY A 187 7.70 1.95 -5.51
CA GLY A 187 6.67 2.80 -6.11
C GLY A 187 7.22 4.02 -6.88
N LYS A 188 8.44 4.48 -6.55
CA LYS A 188 9.13 5.53 -7.31
C LYS A 188 9.73 4.94 -8.60
N VAL A 189 10.34 3.75 -8.53
CA VAL A 189 10.85 3.04 -9.72
C VAL A 189 9.73 2.83 -10.74
N MET A 190 8.55 2.35 -10.29
CA MET A 190 7.37 2.19 -11.13
C MET A 190 6.95 3.51 -11.79
N GLY A 191 6.91 4.62 -11.05
CA GLY A 191 6.60 5.94 -11.60
C GLY A 191 7.65 6.43 -12.61
N LEU A 192 8.93 6.16 -12.37
CA LEU A 192 10.02 6.52 -13.28
C LEU A 192 9.98 5.70 -14.58
N ALA A 193 9.57 4.44 -14.50
CA ALA A 193 9.48 3.54 -15.65
C ALA A 193 8.58 4.08 -16.76
N ALA A 194 7.54 4.84 -16.42
CA ALA A 194 6.63 5.47 -17.37
C ALA A 194 7.33 6.46 -18.34
N TYR A 195 8.44 7.06 -17.94
CA TYR A 195 9.25 7.92 -18.80
C TYR A 195 10.00 7.16 -19.91
N GLY A 196 10.10 5.83 -19.79
CA GLY A 196 10.58 4.92 -20.83
C GLY A 196 9.48 4.39 -21.74
N SER A 197 8.22 4.79 -21.55
CA SER A 197 7.10 4.36 -22.40
C SER A 197 7.32 4.77 -23.85
N GLY A 198 7.11 3.80 -24.78
CA GLY A 198 7.36 4.00 -26.20
C GLY A 198 8.84 3.90 -26.64
N GLN A 199 9.78 3.69 -25.72
CA GLN A 199 11.15 3.37 -26.05
C GLN A 199 11.30 1.85 -26.27
N ASP A 200 12.18 1.45 -27.17
CA ASP A 200 12.58 0.06 -27.31
C ASP A 200 13.55 -0.31 -26.18
N VAL A 201 12.98 -0.78 -25.07
CA VAL A 201 13.75 -1.27 -23.92
C VAL A 201 13.81 -2.79 -24.00
N PRO A 202 14.94 -3.38 -24.38
CA PRO A 202 15.02 -4.84 -24.53
C PRO A 202 14.75 -5.55 -23.20
N ASP A 203 14.02 -6.68 -23.24
CA ASP A 203 13.92 -7.58 -22.11
C ASP A 203 15.33 -8.09 -21.74
N PRO A 204 15.79 -7.83 -20.51
CA PRO A 204 17.10 -8.30 -20.09
C PRO A 204 17.18 -9.84 -19.94
N GLY A 205 16.06 -10.55 -20.07
CA GLY A 205 15.98 -12.00 -20.00
C GLY A 205 16.38 -12.60 -18.64
N TRP A 206 16.26 -11.83 -17.57
CA TRP A 206 16.66 -12.27 -16.22
C TRP A 206 15.74 -13.36 -15.67
N LEU A 207 14.46 -13.23 -15.96
CA LEU A 207 13.42 -14.20 -15.63
C LEU A 207 12.72 -14.62 -16.93
N ARG A 208 12.77 -15.90 -17.24
CA ARG A 208 12.21 -16.45 -18.46
C ARG A 208 10.97 -17.25 -18.14
N VAL A 209 9.88 -16.95 -18.81
CA VAL A 209 8.60 -17.66 -18.72
C VAL A 209 8.37 -18.47 -19.98
N GLY A 210 7.80 -19.67 -19.85
CA GLY A 210 7.55 -20.55 -20.98
C GLY A 210 6.93 -21.88 -20.59
N PRO A 211 6.90 -22.85 -21.51
CA PRO A 211 6.26 -24.18 -21.29
C PRO A 211 6.85 -24.93 -20.09
N TYR A 212 8.08 -24.65 -19.73
CA TYR A 212 8.79 -25.29 -18.62
C TYR A 212 8.66 -24.50 -17.29
N GLY A 213 7.83 -23.47 -17.25
CA GLY A 213 7.61 -22.64 -16.08
C GLY A 213 8.41 -21.34 -16.08
N LEU A 214 8.54 -20.75 -14.88
CA LEU A 214 9.35 -19.57 -14.63
C LEU A 214 10.76 -20.00 -14.19
N VAL A 215 11.77 -19.52 -14.91
CA VAL A 215 13.18 -19.83 -14.68
C VAL A 215 13.98 -18.56 -14.46
N SER A 216 14.75 -18.50 -13.37
CA SER A 216 15.69 -17.41 -13.09
C SER A 216 17.06 -17.68 -13.69
N THR A 217 17.66 -16.66 -14.31
CA THR A 217 19.07 -16.72 -14.77
C THR A 217 20.07 -16.34 -13.69
N LEU A 218 19.61 -16.10 -12.46
CA LEU A 218 20.48 -15.84 -11.31
C LEU A 218 21.20 -17.12 -10.80
N GLY A 219 20.85 -18.29 -11.33
CA GLY A 219 21.39 -19.58 -10.90
C GLY A 219 20.43 -20.36 -10.01
N THR A 220 20.93 -21.38 -9.34
CA THR A 220 20.14 -22.22 -8.43
C THR A 220 19.96 -21.54 -7.09
N ASP A 221 18.78 -21.79 -6.48
CA ASP A 221 18.49 -21.37 -5.12
C ASP A 221 19.32 -22.21 -4.15
N THR A 222 20.32 -21.60 -3.57
CA THR A 222 20.99 -22.16 -2.39
C THR A 222 20.27 -21.62 -1.17
N ARG A 223 19.44 -22.43 -0.57
CA ARG A 223 18.47 -22.20 0.51
C ARG A 223 18.92 -21.33 1.70
N GLN A 224 20.14 -20.88 1.73
CA GLN A 224 20.76 -20.20 2.87
C GLN A 224 21.25 -18.80 2.56
N ASP A 225 21.01 -18.27 1.34
CA ASP A 225 21.74 -17.12 0.88
C ASP A 225 20.83 -16.01 0.35
N TYR A 226 19.96 -15.51 1.25
CA TYR A 226 19.10 -14.37 1.01
C TYR A 226 19.89 -13.12 0.55
N GLU A 227 20.99 -12.81 1.24
CA GLU A 227 21.83 -11.66 0.88
C GLU A 227 22.54 -11.89 -0.46
N ALA A 228 23.03 -13.10 -0.74
CA ALA A 228 23.64 -13.39 -2.03
C ALA A 228 22.64 -13.31 -3.19
N THR A 229 21.35 -13.62 -2.98
CA THR A 229 20.32 -13.42 -3.99
C THR A 229 20.13 -11.95 -4.29
N LYS A 230 20.10 -11.09 -3.28
CA LYS A 230 20.05 -9.63 -3.45
C LYS A 230 21.27 -9.12 -4.17
N ASP A 231 22.48 -9.56 -3.79
CA ASP A 231 23.73 -9.16 -4.45
C ASP A 231 23.75 -9.54 -5.93
N ARG A 232 23.17 -10.69 -6.28
CA ARG A 232 23.01 -11.09 -7.70
C ARG A 232 22.08 -10.14 -8.44
N TRP A 233 20.96 -9.72 -7.85
CA TRP A 233 20.08 -8.72 -8.44
C TRP A 233 20.78 -7.36 -8.59
N HIS A 234 21.51 -6.90 -7.59
CA HIS A 234 22.32 -5.68 -7.69
C HIS A 234 23.35 -5.75 -8.83
N LYS A 235 24.00 -6.90 -9.00
CA LYS A 235 24.92 -7.12 -10.09
C LYS A 235 24.23 -7.00 -11.45
N ARG A 236 23.05 -7.64 -11.61
CA ARG A 236 22.28 -7.57 -12.87
C ARG A 236 21.81 -6.16 -13.22
N VAL A 237 21.33 -5.42 -12.24
CA VAL A 237 20.95 -4.01 -12.45
C VAL A 237 22.16 -3.17 -12.87
N ARG A 238 23.31 -3.38 -12.24
CA ARG A 238 24.55 -2.68 -12.59
C ARG A 238 25.03 -3.05 -14.01
N GLU A 239 24.96 -4.31 -14.40
CA GLU A 239 25.26 -4.78 -15.75
C GLU A 239 24.38 -4.08 -16.81
N LEU A 240 23.06 -3.99 -16.57
CA LEU A 240 22.13 -3.26 -17.43
C LEU A 240 22.47 -1.77 -17.53
N ALA A 241 22.98 -1.19 -16.45
CA ALA A 241 23.42 0.20 -16.39
C ALA A 241 24.83 0.44 -17.01
N GLY A 242 25.41 -0.56 -17.72
CA GLY A 242 26.73 -0.45 -18.32
C GLY A 242 27.89 -0.45 -17.32
N GLY A 243 27.69 -1.05 -16.13
CA GLY A 243 28.68 -1.13 -15.06
C GLY A 243 28.67 0.07 -14.09
N ALA A 244 27.84 1.09 -14.33
CA ALA A 244 27.73 2.25 -13.46
C ALA A 244 27.24 1.87 -12.05
N SER A 245 27.79 2.49 -11.01
CA SER A 245 27.43 2.25 -9.61
C SER A 245 26.15 2.96 -9.18
N GLY A 246 25.65 3.89 -9.98
CA GLY A 246 24.43 4.67 -9.74
C GLY A 246 24.09 5.55 -10.94
N PRO A 247 22.96 6.28 -10.89
CA PRO A 247 22.54 7.21 -11.93
C PRO A 247 23.48 8.43 -12.01
N GLN A 248 23.47 9.09 -13.17
CA GLN A 248 24.24 10.32 -13.38
C GLN A 248 23.54 11.57 -12.79
N GLN A 249 22.22 11.49 -12.62
CA GLN A 249 21.40 12.57 -12.09
C GLN A 249 20.96 12.29 -10.65
N PRO A 250 20.81 13.34 -9.82
CA PRO A 250 20.25 13.17 -8.48
C PRO A 250 18.78 12.73 -8.54
N PRO A 251 18.21 12.19 -7.43
CA PRO A 251 16.84 11.69 -7.39
C PRO A 251 15.78 12.64 -7.96
N GLY A 252 15.97 13.96 -7.80
CA GLY A 252 15.05 14.98 -8.35
C GLY A 252 14.98 15.01 -9.87
N ASN A 253 16.05 14.60 -10.57
CA ASN A 253 16.22 14.72 -12.02
C ASN A 253 16.30 13.37 -12.74
N LEU A 254 15.97 12.24 -12.09
CA LEU A 254 16.09 10.90 -12.69
C LEU A 254 15.32 10.75 -14.00
N ALA A 255 14.21 11.46 -14.16
CA ALA A 255 13.43 11.44 -15.41
C ALA A 255 14.18 12.01 -16.62
N ALA A 256 15.25 12.80 -16.39
CA ALA A 256 16.14 13.31 -17.43
C ALA A 256 17.40 12.45 -17.63
N ASP A 257 17.56 11.36 -16.87
CA ASP A 257 18.70 10.43 -16.99
C ASP A 257 18.27 9.22 -17.85
N PRO A 258 18.76 9.09 -19.10
CA PRO A 258 18.33 7.99 -19.97
C PRO A 258 18.70 6.60 -19.45
N VAL A 259 19.78 6.48 -18.67
CA VAL A 259 20.18 5.20 -18.07
C VAL A 259 19.26 4.85 -16.92
N ALA A 260 18.93 5.83 -16.06
CA ALA A 260 17.98 5.63 -14.96
C ALA A 260 16.59 5.24 -15.47
N VAL A 261 16.09 5.93 -16.50
CA VAL A 261 14.80 5.62 -17.14
C VAL A 261 14.82 4.22 -17.76
N ARG A 262 15.89 3.86 -18.49
CA ARG A 262 16.04 2.52 -19.07
C ARG A 262 16.07 1.42 -18.01
N VAL A 263 16.79 1.59 -16.91
CA VAL A 263 16.82 0.63 -15.79
C VAL A 263 15.41 0.46 -15.20
N ALA A 264 14.72 1.56 -14.91
CA ALA A 264 13.37 1.51 -14.37
C ALA A 264 12.38 0.82 -15.32
N ALA A 265 12.43 1.14 -16.62
CA ALA A 265 11.57 0.57 -17.64
C ALA A 265 11.83 -0.93 -17.85
N ALA A 266 13.10 -1.38 -17.87
CA ALA A 266 13.46 -2.79 -18.00
C ALA A 266 12.98 -3.63 -16.81
N VAL A 267 13.11 -3.09 -15.58
CA VAL A 267 12.61 -3.74 -14.37
C VAL A 267 11.08 -3.85 -14.39
N GLN A 268 10.39 -2.77 -14.75
CA GLN A 268 8.93 -2.77 -14.87
C GLN A 268 8.47 -3.75 -15.96
N GLY A 269 9.09 -3.76 -17.13
CA GLY A 269 8.77 -4.67 -18.23
C GLY A 269 8.96 -6.13 -17.84
N THR A 270 10.04 -6.47 -17.11
CA THR A 270 10.26 -7.82 -16.56
C THR A 270 9.11 -8.21 -15.62
N VAL A 271 8.71 -7.32 -14.70
CA VAL A 271 7.61 -7.60 -13.77
C VAL A 271 6.29 -7.78 -14.49
N GLU A 272 5.97 -6.91 -15.45
CA GLU A 272 4.74 -7.00 -16.25
C GLU A 272 4.66 -8.35 -16.99
N THR A 273 5.75 -8.76 -17.64
CA THR A 273 5.82 -10.04 -18.37
C THR A 273 5.60 -11.23 -17.43
N VAL A 274 6.34 -11.25 -16.31
CA VAL A 274 6.29 -12.38 -15.37
C VAL A 274 4.95 -12.45 -14.65
N VAL A 275 4.43 -11.33 -14.14
CA VAL A 275 3.16 -11.32 -13.41
C VAL A 275 1.98 -11.65 -14.34
N THR A 276 2.00 -11.19 -15.60
CA THR A 276 0.97 -11.55 -16.58
C THR A 276 0.96 -13.06 -16.83
N TRP A 277 2.12 -13.66 -17.00
CA TRP A 277 2.23 -15.12 -17.14
C TRP A 277 1.76 -15.84 -15.86
N LEU A 278 2.21 -15.41 -14.69
CA LEU A 278 1.81 -15.99 -13.40
C LEU A 278 0.29 -15.89 -13.16
N ALA A 279 -0.33 -14.79 -13.55
CA ALA A 279 -1.77 -14.59 -13.44
C ALA A 279 -2.55 -15.61 -14.32
N ALA A 280 -2.07 -15.86 -15.54
CA ALA A 280 -2.64 -16.89 -16.40
C ALA A 280 -2.44 -18.30 -15.80
N GLN A 281 -1.23 -18.61 -15.32
CA GLN A 281 -0.94 -19.89 -14.66
C GLN A 281 -1.78 -20.08 -13.37
N ALA A 282 -2.01 -19.03 -12.59
CA ALA A 282 -2.83 -19.12 -11.38
C ALA A 282 -4.26 -19.54 -11.72
N ARG A 283 -4.87 -18.92 -12.73
CA ARG A 283 -6.21 -19.29 -13.20
C ARG A 283 -6.28 -20.71 -13.73
N GLU A 284 -5.32 -21.10 -14.56
CA GLU A 284 -5.23 -22.44 -15.14
C GLU A 284 -5.09 -23.52 -14.06
N LEU A 285 -4.11 -23.37 -13.16
CA LEU A 285 -3.85 -24.35 -12.10
C LEU A 285 -5.01 -24.46 -11.09
N ALA A 286 -5.65 -23.35 -10.77
CA ALA A 286 -6.79 -23.34 -9.86
C ALA A 286 -8.09 -23.81 -10.55
N GLY A 287 -8.18 -23.71 -11.88
CA GLY A 287 -9.41 -23.93 -12.65
C GLY A 287 -10.46 -22.86 -12.36
N MET A 288 -10.04 -21.58 -12.22
CA MET A 288 -10.87 -20.44 -11.80
C MET A 288 -10.52 -19.19 -12.59
N GLU A 289 -11.54 -18.40 -12.94
CA GLU A 289 -11.37 -17.13 -13.65
C GLU A 289 -11.07 -15.97 -12.69
N GLU A 290 -11.64 -16.00 -11.47
CA GLU A 290 -11.42 -14.99 -10.45
C GLU A 290 -9.98 -15.10 -9.92
N LEU A 291 -9.30 -13.96 -9.86
CA LEU A 291 -7.93 -13.87 -9.37
C LEU A 291 -7.84 -12.86 -8.21
N CYS A 292 -7.20 -13.27 -7.13
CA CYS A 292 -6.73 -12.37 -6.07
C CYS A 292 -5.21 -12.25 -6.13
N ILE A 293 -4.66 -11.05 -5.89
CA ILE A 293 -3.20 -10.84 -5.81
C ILE A 293 -2.83 -10.24 -4.45
N ALA A 294 -1.79 -10.80 -3.83
CA ALA A 294 -1.16 -10.30 -2.60
C ALA A 294 0.37 -10.33 -2.72
N GLY A 295 1.07 -9.91 -1.65
CA GLY A 295 2.50 -9.66 -1.61
C GLY A 295 2.84 -8.23 -2.01
N GLY A 296 4.04 -7.76 -1.68
CA GLY A 296 4.48 -6.39 -1.94
C GLY A 296 4.38 -5.97 -3.41
N VAL A 297 4.54 -6.90 -4.36
CA VAL A 297 4.40 -6.65 -5.80
C VAL A 297 2.94 -6.41 -6.20
N GLY A 298 1.96 -6.84 -5.41
CA GLY A 298 0.54 -6.49 -5.58
C GLY A 298 0.26 -4.97 -5.54
N LEU A 299 1.20 -4.16 -5.05
CA LEU A 299 1.14 -2.69 -5.14
C LEU A 299 1.50 -2.13 -6.52
N ASN A 300 1.93 -2.96 -7.47
CA ASN A 300 2.27 -2.53 -8.82
C ASN A 300 1.01 -2.22 -9.64
N CYS A 301 0.49 -1.01 -9.46
CA CYS A 301 -0.75 -0.59 -10.13
C CYS A 301 -0.62 -0.57 -11.66
N ALA A 302 0.57 -0.35 -12.22
CA ALA A 302 0.79 -0.37 -13.67
C ALA A 302 0.58 -1.77 -14.23
N THR A 303 1.10 -2.80 -13.57
CA THR A 303 0.85 -4.21 -13.93
C THR A 303 -0.60 -4.59 -13.70
N ASN A 304 -1.16 -4.30 -12.52
CA ASN A 304 -2.52 -4.68 -12.16
C ASN A 304 -3.56 -4.17 -13.16
N GLY A 305 -3.44 -2.89 -13.59
CA GLY A 305 -4.37 -2.28 -14.54
C GLY A 305 -4.35 -2.87 -15.95
N ARG A 306 -3.37 -3.74 -16.26
CA ARG A 306 -3.23 -4.42 -17.55
C ARG A 306 -3.64 -5.89 -17.52
N LEU A 307 -3.85 -6.46 -16.33
CA LEU A 307 -4.22 -7.87 -16.20
C LEU A 307 -5.68 -8.08 -16.65
N PRO A 308 -5.94 -9.08 -17.50
CA PRO A 308 -7.29 -9.35 -17.98
C PRO A 308 -8.13 -10.10 -16.94
N GLY A 309 -9.45 -10.04 -17.11
CA GLY A 309 -10.44 -10.81 -16.35
C GLY A 309 -10.72 -10.26 -14.95
N PRO A 310 -11.56 -10.96 -14.17
CA PRO A 310 -11.89 -10.57 -12.81
C PRO A 310 -10.65 -10.57 -11.92
N LEU A 311 -10.33 -9.41 -11.32
CA LEU A 311 -9.15 -9.22 -10.49
C LEU A 311 -9.51 -8.46 -9.20
N TYR A 312 -9.05 -8.97 -8.08
CA TYR A 312 -9.11 -8.30 -6.79
C TYR A 312 -7.71 -8.19 -6.18
N VAL A 313 -7.39 -7.00 -5.69
CA VAL A 313 -6.20 -6.73 -4.87
C VAL A 313 -6.67 -5.98 -3.63
N PRO A 314 -6.33 -6.46 -2.41
CA PRO A 314 -6.77 -5.79 -1.18
C PRO A 314 -6.10 -4.42 -1.02
N PRO A 315 -6.65 -3.52 -0.17
CA PRO A 315 -6.02 -2.21 0.09
C PRO A 315 -4.63 -2.32 0.72
N VAL A 316 -4.32 -3.46 1.32
CA VAL A 316 -3.08 -3.73 2.05
C VAL A 316 -2.45 -5.05 1.58
N PRO A 317 -1.99 -5.14 0.31
CA PRO A 317 -1.47 -6.40 -0.24
C PRO A 317 -0.07 -6.75 0.27
N HIS A 318 0.70 -5.77 0.82
CA HIS A 318 2.05 -5.94 1.36
C HIS A 318 2.03 -6.50 2.79
N ASP A 319 3.20 -6.59 3.42
CA ASP A 319 3.41 -7.26 4.71
C ASP A 319 2.48 -6.80 5.85
N ALA A 320 2.03 -5.54 5.86
CA ALA A 320 1.03 -5.13 6.86
C ALA A 320 -0.29 -5.94 6.75
N GLY A 321 -0.66 -6.40 5.55
CA GLY A 321 -1.82 -7.27 5.32
C GLY A 321 -1.67 -8.69 5.84
N VAL A 322 -0.45 -9.10 6.14
CA VAL A 322 -0.15 -10.41 6.75
C VAL A 322 -0.83 -10.54 8.11
N ALA A 323 -0.96 -9.44 8.87
CA ALA A 323 -1.70 -9.44 10.12
C ALA A 323 -3.18 -9.85 9.94
N LEU A 324 -3.86 -9.29 8.90
CA LEU A 324 -5.22 -9.69 8.55
C LEU A 324 -5.27 -11.17 8.16
N GLY A 325 -4.35 -11.56 7.27
CA GLY A 325 -4.32 -12.92 6.75
C GLY A 325 -4.01 -13.97 7.79
N ALA A 326 -3.14 -13.67 8.76
CA ALA A 326 -2.86 -14.56 9.88
C ALA A 326 -4.12 -14.78 10.74
N ALA A 327 -4.83 -13.69 11.09
CA ALA A 327 -6.09 -13.79 11.83
C ALA A 327 -7.15 -14.58 11.03
N TRP A 328 -7.33 -14.30 9.74
CA TRP A 328 -8.31 -14.98 8.90
C TRP A 328 -7.94 -16.44 8.59
N SER A 329 -6.66 -16.79 8.61
CA SER A 329 -6.24 -18.20 8.49
C SER A 329 -6.70 -19.06 9.67
N LEU A 330 -6.99 -18.46 10.81
CA LEU A 330 -7.52 -19.16 11.99
C LEU A 330 -9.05 -19.00 12.14
N ALA A 331 -9.58 -17.84 11.79
CA ALA A 331 -11.02 -17.59 11.84
C ALA A 331 -11.79 -18.35 10.71
N GLU A 332 -11.12 -18.61 9.58
CA GLU A 332 -11.67 -19.28 8.39
C GLU A 332 -13.09 -18.81 8.01
N PRO A 333 -13.28 -17.52 7.67
CA PRO A 333 -14.60 -16.98 7.37
C PRO A 333 -15.31 -17.78 6.26
N ARG A 334 -16.53 -18.25 6.54
CA ARG A 334 -17.31 -19.05 5.59
C ARG A 334 -18.12 -18.18 4.63
N GLU A 335 -18.45 -16.97 5.06
CA GLU A 335 -19.16 -15.95 4.27
C GLU A 335 -18.21 -14.84 3.85
N PRO A 336 -18.52 -14.07 2.80
CA PRO A 336 -17.74 -12.89 2.44
C PRO A 336 -17.65 -11.90 3.62
N VAL A 337 -16.44 -11.53 3.99
CA VAL A 337 -16.23 -10.50 5.01
C VAL A 337 -16.42 -9.14 4.36
N VAL A 338 -17.33 -8.33 4.89
CA VAL A 338 -17.42 -6.93 4.49
C VAL A 338 -16.21 -6.20 5.05
N PHE A 339 -15.19 -6.07 4.21
CA PHE A 339 -13.93 -5.43 4.60
C PHE A 339 -13.87 -3.99 4.10
N SER A 340 -13.67 -3.07 5.05
CA SER A 340 -13.40 -1.66 4.76
C SER A 340 -11.91 -1.37 5.00
N ALA A 341 -11.32 -0.52 4.17
CA ALA A 341 -9.97 -0.02 4.42
C ALA A 341 -9.90 0.88 5.68
N TYR A 342 -11.02 1.45 6.11
CA TYR A 342 -11.10 2.39 7.24
C TYR A 342 -11.24 1.66 8.58
N THR A 343 -10.21 0.94 8.97
CA THR A 343 -10.16 0.09 10.18
C THR A 343 -9.14 0.54 11.22
N GLY A 344 -8.40 1.60 10.94
CA GLY A 344 -7.42 2.17 11.86
C GLY A 344 -8.02 3.00 13.00
N GLY A 345 -7.25 3.90 13.58
CA GLY A 345 -7.66 4.74 14.70
C GLY A 345 -8.51 5.95 14.30
N TRP A 346 -9.27 6.48 15.25
CA TRP A 346 -9.91 7.78 15.13
C TRP A 346 -8.88 8.91 15.28
N PRO A 347 -9.08 10.09 14.64
CA PRO A 347 -8.11 11.19 14.69
C PRO A 347 -8.00 11.86 16.06
N GLY A 348 -8.98 11.64 16.94
CA GLY A 348 -9.06 12.36 18.21
C GLY A 348 -9.44 13.82 18.05
N LYS A 349 -9.37 14.57 19.15
CA LYS A 349 -9.71 16.01 19.17
C LYS A 349 -8.54 16.85 18.71
N LEU A 350 -8.86 18.03 18.18
CA LEU A 350 -7.88 19.09 17.96
C LEU A 350 -7.27 19.54 19.29
N PRO A 351 -6.00 19.98 19.31
CA PRO A 351 -5.41 20.60 20.48
C PRO A 351 -6.06 21.97 20.78
N ASP A 352 -6.00 22.42 22.03
CA ASP A 352 -6.54 23.73 22.44
C ASP A 352 -5.81 24.89 21.73
N ASP A 353 -4.50 24.76 21.54
CA ASP A 353 -3.71 25.71 20.75
C ASP A 353 -3.72 25.30 19.26
N LEU A 354 -4.40 26.08 18.46
CA LEU A 354 -4.49 25.87 17.02
C LEU A 354 -3.32 26.50 16.22
N GLY A 355 -2.31 27.07 16.91
CA GLY A 355 -1.12 27.64 16.24
C GLY A 355 -1.45 28.77 15.25
N GLY A 356 -2.50 29.55 15.52
CA GLY A 356 -2.97 30.65 14.67
C GLY A 356 -3.90 30.23 13.53
N ALA A 357 -4.27 28.95 13.42
CA ALA A 357 -5.32 28.53 12.49
C ALA A 357 -6.69 29.00 12.97
N THR A 358 -7.54 29.42 12.03
CA THR A 358 -8.88 29.94 12.33
C THR A 358 -9.94 28.90 12.07
N PRO A 359 -10.71 28.48 13.10
CA PRO A 359 -11.81 27.53 12.92
C PRO A 359 -12.98 28.17 12.17
N ARG A 360 -13.62 27.38 11.33
CA ARG A 360 -14.84 27.70 10.59
C ARG A 360 -15.81 26.53 10.73
N GLU A 361 -17.07 26.79 10.43
CA GLU A 361 -18.07 25.75 10.30
C GLU A 361 -17.65 24.74 9.21
N LEU A 362 -17.83 23.47 9.52
CA LEU A 362 -17.55 22.40 8.59
C LEU A 362 -18.72 22.25 7.61
N ASP A 363 -18.50 22.69 6.39
CA ASP A 363 -19.46 22.70 5.31
C ASP A 363 -18.80 22.16 4.02
N PRO A 364 -19.33 21.09 3.39
CA PRO A 364 -18.82 20.56 2.12
C PRO A 364 -18.79 21.61 1.00
N ASP A 365 -19.79 22.50 0.95
CA ASP A 365 -19.87 23.60 -0.02
C ASP A 365 -18.71 24.58 0.11
N ARG A 366 -18.35 24.91 1.35
CA ARG A 366 -17.21 25.80 1.61
C ARG A 366 -15.88 25.13 1.25
N VAL A 367 -15.73 23.84 1.52
CA VAL A 367 -14.53 23.08 1.12
C VAL A 367 -14.44 22.97 -0.41
N ALA A 368 -15.56 22.75 -1.10
CA ALA A 368 -15.60 22.74 -2.56
C ALA A 368 -15.19 24.09 -3.16
N GLU A 369 -15.64 25.21 -2.59
CA GLU A 369 -15.22 26.56 -2.99
C GLU A 369 -13.70 26.74 -2.87
N LEU A 370 -13.11 26.38 -1.73
CA LEU A 370 -11.66 26.45 -1.52
C LEU A 370 -10.88 25.63 -2.56
N LEU A 371 -11.36 24.41 -2.85
CA LEU A 371 -10.73 23.52 -3.84
C LEU A 371 -10.89 24.07 -5.27
N ALA A 372 -12.05 24.63 -5.61
CA ALA A 372 -12.29 25.30 -6.89
C ALA A 372 -11.37 26.51 -7.10
N ASP A 373 -11.08 27.28 -6.02
CA ASP A 373 -10.12 28.38 -5.99
C ASP A 373 -8.65 27.92 -6.03
N GLY A 374 -8.41 26.61 -6.19
CA GLY A 374 -7.08 26.04 -6.27
C GLY A 374 -6.36 25.92 -4.91
N ARG A 375 -7.07 25.94 -3.80
CA ARG A 375 -6.49 25.69 -2.47
C ARG A 375 -6.16 24.22 -2.27
N ILE A 376 -5.18 23.94 -1.42
CA ILE A 376 -4.80 22.59 -1.00
C ILE A 376 -5.35 22.36 0.41
N VAL A 377 -6.18 21.33 0.55
CA VAL A 377 -6.88 21.00 1.79
C VAL A 377 -6.37 19.66 2.33
N GLY A 378 -5.91 19.65 3.58
CA GLY A 378 -5.67 18.42 4.33
C GLY A 378 -6.98 17.86 4.89
N VAL A 379 -7.21 16.56 4.79
CA VAL A 379 -8.37 15.86 5.36
C VAL A 379 -7.89 14.83 6.38
N CYS A 380 -8.33 14.96 7.63
CA CYS A 380 -8.06 14.04 8.72
C CYS A 380 -9.37 13.74 9.46
N ARG A 381 -10.14 12.74 8.94
CA ARG A 381 -11.49 12.43 9.36
C ARG A 381 -11.68 10.94 9.55
N GLY A 382 -12.66 10.58 10.39
CA GLY A 382 -13.03 9.19 10.59
C GLY A 382 -11.86 8.29 10.97
N ARG A 383 -12.06 6.99 10.93
CA ARG A 383 -11.00 6.00 11.17
C ARG A 383 -10.00 6.02 10.02
N SER A 384 -8.71 5.95 10.35
CA SER A 384 -7.66 5.94 9.33
C SER A 384 -7.74 4.70 8.45
N GLU A 385 -7.29 4.85 7.21
CA GLU A 385 -7.15 3.75 6.28
C GLU A 385 -5.97 2.84 6.64
N VAL A 386 -6.17 1.52 6.56
CA VAL A 386 -5.10 0.53 6.57
C VAL A 386 -4.53 0.37 5.17
N GLY A 387 -3.21 0.26 5.08
CA GLY A 387 -2.51 0.14 3.80
C GLY A 387 -1.76 1.41 3.37
N PRO A 388 -0.96 1.31 2.30
CA PRO A 388 0.01 2.35 1.93
C PRO A 388 -0.62 3.52 1.15
N ARG A 389 -1.93 3.47 0.88
CA ARG A 389 -2.64 4.50 0.11
C ARG A 389 -3.50 5.35 1.02
N ALA A 390 -3.44 6.68 0.85
CA ALA A 390 -4.41 7.58 1.42
C ALA A 390 -5.70 7.52 0.58
N LEU A 391 -6.82 7.28 1.24
CA LEU A 391 -8.12 7.03 0.63
C LEU A 391 -9.18 8.04 1.11
N CYS A 392 -8.80 9.30 1.28
CA CYS A 392 -9.60 10.45 1.70
C CYS A 392 -9.75 10.65 3.21
N HIS A 393 -9.38 9.69 4.07
CA HIS A 393 -9.40 9.92 5.52
C HIS A 393 -8.11 10.56 6.05
N ARG A 394 -6.97 10.29 5.40
CA ARG A 394 -5.66 10.92 5.72
C ARG A 394 -5.01 11.41 4.43
N SER A 395 -5.66 12.41 3.79
CA SER A 395 -5.35 12.86 2.42
C SER A 395 -5.08 14.35 2.34
N PHE A 396 -4.22 14.75 1.40
CA PHE A 396 -4.29 16.08 0.80
C PHE A 396 -5.14 16.01 -0.46
N LEU A 397 -6.11 16.93 -0.57
CA LEU A 397 -6.98 17.09 -1.72
C LEU A 397 -6.72 18.44 -2.41
N ALA A 398 -6.85 18.47 -3.75
CA ALA A 398 -6.75 19.69 -4.55
C ALA A 398 -7.51 19.52 -5.87
N SER A 399 -7.83 20.62 -6.55
CA SER A 399 -8.41 20.58 -7.89
C SER A 399 -7.38 20.10 -8.92
N PRO A 400 -7.68 19.09 -9.79
CA PRO A 400 -6.75 18.58 -10.77
C PRO A 400 -6.78 19.30 -12.13
N VAL A 401 -7.57 20.38 -12.28
CA VAL A 401 -7.90 20.98 -13.57
C VAL A 401 -6.77 21.78 -14.21
N THR A 402 -5.68 22.07 -13.48
CA THR A 402 -4.51 22.73 -14.03
C THR A 402 -3.22 21.92 -13.82
N ALA A 403 -2.32 21.95 -14.80
CA ALA A 403 -1.02 21.22 -14.70
C ALA A 403 -0.13 21.78 -13.58
N GLU A 404 -0.24 23.07 -13.28
CA GLU A 404 0.49 23.77 -12.24
C GLU A 404 0.20 23.20 -10.84
N MET A 405 -1.01 22.68 -10.62
CA MET A 405 -1.36 22.05 -9.35
C MET A 405 -0.48 20.85 -9.03
N ARG A 406 -0.05 20.07 -10.03
CA ARG A 406 0.92 18.97 -9.84
C ARG A 406 2.25 19.50 -9.30
N GLN A 407 2.76 20.59 -9.87
CA GLN A 407 4.03 21.18 -9.41
C GLN A 407 3.88 21.75 -8.00
N ARG A 408 2.78 22.47 -7.75
CA ARG A 408 2.48 23.05 -6.42
C ARG A 408 2.37 21.97 -5.35
N MET A 409 1.65 20.88 -5.62
CA MET A 409 1.51 19.76 -4.67
C MET A 409 2.85 19.03 -4.46
N ASN A 410 3.67 18.82 -5.51
CA ASN A 410 4.99 18.23 -5.35
C ASN A 410 5.93 19.14 -4.54
N ASN A 411 5.86 20.47 -4.73
CA ASN A 411 6.62 21.44 -3.94
C ASN A 411 6.18 21.42 -2.46
N LEU A 412 4.87 21.44 -2.19
CA LEU A 412 4.32 21.32 -0.83
C LEU A 412 4.84 20.06 -0.15
N LYS A 413 4.82 18.93 -0.84
CA LYS A 413 5.32 17.64 -0.32
C LYS A 413 6.85 17.52 -0.36
N ARG A 414 7.57 18.52 -0.86
CA ARG A 414 9.04 18.52 -1.03
C ARG A 414 9.55 17.24 -1.67
N ARG A 415 8.92 16.83 -2.78
CA ARG A 415 9.25 15.59 -3.46
C ARG A 415 9.56 15.83 -4.95
N GLU A 416 10.04 14.81 -5.62
CA GLU A 416 10.49 14.83 -6.99
C GLU A 416 9.34 15.24 -7.95
N GLN A 417 9.60 16.18 -8.88
CA GLN A 417 8.57 16.74 -9.78
C GLN A 417 8.03 15.73 -10.80
N TRP A 418 8.78 14.70 -11.09
CA TRP A 418 8.38 13.63 -12.01
C TRP A 418 7.37 12.64 -11.42
N ARG A 419 7.07 12.71 -10.13
CA ARG A 419 6.12 11.80 -9.47
C ARG A 419 4.68 12.17 -9.80
N PRO A 420 3.84 11.17 -10.18
CA PRO A 420 2.41 11.39 -10.46
C PRO A 420 1.57 11.46 -9.18
N PHE A 421 0.33 11.93 -9.37
CA PHE A 421 -0.78 11.85 -8.42
C PHE A 421 -1.91 11.03 -9.01
N GLY A 422 -2.92 10.69 -8.18
CA GLY A 422 -4.13 10.01 -8.61
C GLY A 422 -5.37 10.87 -8.37
N PRO A 423 -6.41 10.72 -9.21
CA PRO A 423 -7.71 11.34 -8.97
C PRO A 423 -8.56 10.53 -8.00
N VAL A 424 -9.50 11.21 -7.33
CA VAL A 424 -10.62 10.59 -6.61
C VAL A 424 -11.95 11.15 -7.13
N THR A 425 -12.93 10.26 -7.27
CA THR A 425 -14.33 10.57 -7.63
C THR A 425 -15.25 9.50 -7.04
N HIS A 426 -16.54 9.81 -6.88
CA HIS A 426 -17.57 8.82 -6.59
C HIS A 426 -18.43 8.47 -7.81
N ALA A 427 -18.29 9.24 -8.91
CA ALA A 427 -19.03 9.05 -10.13
C ALA A 427 -18.20 8.34 -11.22
N GLU A 428 -18.82 8.03 -12.34
CA GLU A 428 -18.15 7.62 -13.59
C GLU A 428 -17.99 8.82 -14.53
N PRO A 429 -16.90 9.59 -14.41
CA PRO A 429 -16.79 10.84 -15.14
C PRO A 429 -16.45 10.65 -16.63
N GLY A 430 -16.19 9.41 -17.09
CA GLY A 430 -15.76 9.13 -18.48
C GLY A 430 -14.37 9.68 -18.82
N LEU A 431 -13.57 10.02 -17.81
CA LEU A 431 -12.24 10.62 -17.97
C LEU A 431 -11.11 9.59 -18.12
N TRP A 432 -11.39 8.32 -17.81
CA TRP A 432 -10.47 7.19 -17.98
C TRP A 432 -11.24 5.90 -18.28
N GLU A 433 -10.51 4.92 -18.80
CA GLU A 433 -10.99 3.55 -18.97
C GLU A 433 -11.04 2.87 -17.59
N THR A 434 -12.19 2.29 -17.22
CA THR A 434 -12.34 1.68 -15.90
C THR A 434 -11.42 0.46 -15.72
N VAL A 435 -10.85 0.33 -14.54
CA VAL A 435 -10.10 -0.86 -14.09
C VAL A 435 -10.84 -1.62 -12.97
N GLY A 436 -12.14 -1.40 -12.87
CA GLY A 436 -13.04 -2.15 -11.97
C GLY A 436 -12.70 -1.97 -10.49
N HIS A 437 -12.68 -3.08 -9.74
CA HIS A 437 -12.41 -3.08 -8.29
C HIS A 437 -11.07 -2.43 -7.89
N LEU A 438 -10.10 -2.36 -8.79
CA LEU A 438 -8.78 -1.78 -8.51
C LEU A 438 -8.85 -0.28 -8.22
N GLU A 439 -9.90 0.40 -8.72
CA GLU A 439 -10.12 1.83 -8.46
C GLU A 439 -10.46 2.09 -6.99
N ARG A 440 -11.12 1.16 -6.31
CA ARG A 440 -11.55 1.34 -4.92
C ARG A 440 -10.40 1.74 -3.99
N TYR A 441 -9.20 1.20 -4.24
CA TYR A 441 -8.03 1.36 -3.37
C TYR A 441 -6.80 1.95 -4.07
N MET A 442 -6.97 2.59 -5.24
CA MET A 442 -5.85 3.15 -6.03
C MET A 442 -4.77 2.10 -6.37
N ILE A 443 -5.16 0.88 -6.74
CA ILE A 443 -4.24 -0.26 -6.95
C ILE A 443 -4.16 -0.64 -8.44
N GLY A 444 -4.91 -0.01 -9.31
CA GLY A 444 -4.84 -0.15 -10.77
C GLY A 444 -4.52 1.18 -11.44
N ALA A 445 -3.65 1.16 -12.45
CA ALA A 445 -3.47 2.31 -13.35
C ALA A 445 -4.44 2.17 -14.53
N ALA A 446 -5.16 3.24 -14.82
CA ALA A 446 -6.14 3.36 -15.88
C ALA A 446 -5.62 4.27 -16.99
N ARG A 447 -5.96 4.00 -18.25
CA ARG A 447 -5.66 4.89 -19.37
C ARG A 447 -6.63 6.07 -19.34
N LEU A 448 -6.11 7.30 -19.41
CA LEU A 448 -6.92 8.49 -19.58
C LEU A 448 -7.52 8.53 -21.00
N THR A 449 -8.76 9.01 -21.10
CA THR A 449 -9.33 9.43 -22.37
C THR A 449 -8.71 10.76 -22.81
N ASN A 450 -8.86 11.14 -24.07
CA ASN A 450 -8.38 12.45 -24.55
C ASN A 450 -9.05 13.62 -23.79
N SER A 451 -10.35 13.48 -23.50
CA SER A 451 -11.09 14.44 -22.67
C SER A 451 -10.58 14.45 -21.23
N GLY A 452 -10.25 13.28 -20.67
CA GLY A 452 -9.69 13.16 -19.33
C GLY A 452 -8.33 13.83 -19.21
N ALA A 453 -7.41 13.57 -20.13
CA ALA A 453 -6.09 14.21 -20.13
C ALA A 453 -6.17 15.75 -20.20
N ALA A 454 -7.17 16.29 -20.94
CA ALA A 454 -7.40 17.73 -21.02
C ALA A 454 -8.09 18.30 -19.77
N ALA A 455 -9.05 17.57 -19.18
CA ALA A 455 -9.84 18.05 -18.04
C ALA A 455 -9.10 17.99 -16.68
N ILE A 456 -8.22 16.99 -16.49
CA ILE A 456 -7.55 16.73 -15.21
C ILE A 456 -6.02 16.56 -15.37
N PRO A 457 -5.31 17.52 -15.99
CA PRO A 457 -3.89 17.38 -16.33
C PRO A 457 -2.96 17.22 -15.13
N ALA A 458 -3.35 17.64 -13.92
CA ALA A 458 -2.50 17.49 -12.73
C ALA A 458 -2.31 16.02 -12.30
N VAL A 459 -3.23 15.12 -12.67
CA VAL A 459 -3.20 13.70 -12.34
C VAL A 459 -2.91 12.80 -13.56
N ALA A 460 -2.64 13.41 -14.72
CA ALA A 460 -2.17 12.70 -15.90
C ALA A 460 -0.68 12.37 -15.77
N HIS A 461 -0.32 11.08 -15.88
CA HIS A 461 1.07 10.69 -15.93
C HIS A 461 1.62 10.80 -17.37
N VAL A 462 2.95 10.76 -17.50
CA VAL A 462 3.64 10.99 -18.79
C VAL A 462 3.28 9.96 -19.88
N ASP A 463 2.90 8.76 -19.47
CA ASP A 463 2.48 7.65 -20.36
C ASP A 463 0.98 7.66 -20.71
N GLY A 464 0.26 8.70 -20.31
CA GLY A 464 -1.18 8.82 -20.53
C GLY A 464 -2.04 8.00 -19.57
N THR A 465 -1.46 7.51 -18.49
CA THR A 465 -2.20 6.79 -17.44
C THR A 465 -2.49 7.68 -16.24
N THR A 466 -3.40 7.22 -15.40
CA THR A 466 -3.66 7.75 -14.05
C THR A 466 -3.96 6.61 -13.10
N ARG A 467 -4.00 6.87 -11.79
CA ARG A 467 -4.31 5.87 -10.76
C ARG A 467 -5.53 6.31 -9.96
N PRO A 468 -6.74 6.01 -10.48
CA PRO A 468 -7.96 6.53 -9.89
C PRO A 468 -8.33 5.86 -8.57
N GLN A 469 -9.02 6.63 -7.73
CA GLN A 469 -9.83 6.15 -6.62
C GLN A 469 -11.30 6.33 -6.96
N ARG A 470 -12.08 5.25 -6.86
CA ARG A 470 -13.54 5.32 -6.83
C ARG A 470 -13.99 5.26 -5.38
N LEU A 471 -14.45 6.39 -4.88
CA LEU A 471 -14.98 6.54 -3.54
C LEU A 471 -16.37 5.89 -3.44
N GLU A 472 -16.65 5.26 -2.32
CA GLU A 472 -17.99 4.80 -1.94
C GLU A 472 -18.62 5.84 -1.01
N PRO A 473 -19.70 6.54 -1.43
CA PRO A 473 -20.30 7.62 -0.64
C PRO A 473 -20.74 7.19 0.76
N GLU A 474 -21.13 5.93 0.93
CA GLU A 474 -21.54 5.37 2.22
C GLU A 474 -20.36 5.26 3.21
N GLN A 475 -19.13 5.13 2.70
CA GLN A 475 -17.93 5.02 3.53
C GLN A 475 -17.29 6.39 3.77
N GLU A 476 -17.40 7.32 2.81
CA GLU A 476 -16.86 8.69 2.93
C GLU A 476 -17.87 9.71 2.39
N PRO A 477 -18.97 9.96 3.13
CA PRO A 477 -20.05 10.84 2.68
C PRO A 477 -19.63 12.31 2.57
N PHE A 478 -18.65 12.76 3.37
CA PHE A 478 -18.23 14.16 3.35
C PHE A 478 -17.50 14.51 2.05
N VAL A 479 -16.51 13.72 1.64
CA VAL A 479 -15.79 13.98 0.37
C VAL A 479 -16.71 13.76 -0.83
N ALA A 480 -17.67 12.82 -0.75
CA ALA A 480 -18.70 12.67 -1.77
C ALA A 480 -19.53 13.96 -1.92
N ALA A 481 -19.98 14.55 -0.82
CA ALA A 481 -20.71 15.83 -0.83
C ALA A 481 -19.86 16.99 -1.37
N VAL A 482 -18.55 17.02 -1.09
CA VAL A 482 -17.63 18.01 -1.68
C VAL A 482 -17.55 17.84 -3.19
N LEU A 483 -17.49 16.60 -3.70
CA LEU A 483 -17.47 16.32 -5.15
C LEU A 483 -18.78 16.75 -5.83
N ASP A 484 -19.92 16.50 -5.19
CA ASP A 484 -21.22 16.96 -5.67
C ASP A 484 -21.32 18.49 -5.72
N ALA A 485 -20.82 19.16 -4.69
CA ALA A 485 -20.77 20.62 -4.61
C ALA A 485 -19.85 21.23 -5.70
N LEU A 486 -18.76 20.56 -6.07
CA LEU A 486 -17.93 20.93 -7.22
C LEU A 486 -18.70 20.80 -8.54
N ALA A 487 -19.43 19.69 -8.73
CA ALA A 487 -20.26 19.48 -9.93
C ALA A 487 -21.33 20.57 -10.08
N GLN A 488 -22.01 20.94 -8.98
CA GLN A 488 -23.03 22.02 -8.98
C GLN A 488 -22.43 23.38 -9.36
N ARG A 489 -21.13 23.59 -9.13
CA ARG A 489 -20.38 24.80 -9.53
C ARG A 489 -19.83 24.73 -10.96
N GLY A 490 -20.11 23.66 -11.70
CA GLY A 490 -19.62 23.46 -13.07
C GLY A 490 -18.16 22.98 -13.15
N HIS A 491 -17.58 22.54 -12.03
CA HIS A 491 -16.27 21.89 -12.02
C HIS A 491 -16.41 20.38 -12.22
N PRO A 492 -15.40 19.69 -12.78
CA PRO A 492 -15.39 18.23 -12.76
C PRO A 492 -15.49 17.69 -11.33
N PRO A 493 -16.38 16.70 -11.04
CA PRO A 493 -16.46 16.07 -9.71
C PRO A 493 -15.29 15.12 -9.46
N VAL A 494 -14.09 15.66 -9.57
CA VAL A 494 -12.83 14.93 -9.45
C VAL A 494 -11.83 15.77 -8.65
N LEU A 495 -11.15 15.17 -7.70
CA LEU A 495 -10.07 15.80 -6.95
C LEU A 495 -8.75 15.04 -7.12
N LEU A 496 -7.63 15.73 -7.11
CA LEU A 496 -6.33 15.14 -6.86
C LEU A 496 -6.28 14.65 -5.42
N ASN A 497 -5.94 13.37 -5.23
CA ASN A 497 -5.74 12.74 -3.94
C ASN A 497 -4.28 12.30 -3.75
N THR A 498 -3.69 12.66 -2.60
CA THR A 498 -2.38 12.18 -2.21
C THR A 498 -2.26 12.04 -0.69
N SER A 499 -1.30 11.25 -0.23
CA SER A 499 -1.05 10.96 1.18
C SER A 499 -0.83 12.22 2.03
N PHE A 500 -1.46 12.28 3.20
CA PHE A 500 -1.29 13.36 4.15
C PHE A 500 -0.08 13.08 5.05
N ASN A 501 1.07 13.49 4.58
CA ASN A 501 2.35 13.40 5.29
C ASN A 501 3.39 14.32 4.68
N GLY A 502 4.41 14.65 5.46
CA GLY A 502 5.63 15.27 4.97
C GLY A 502 6.62 14.27 4.36
N PRO A 503 7.79 14.75 3.91
CA PRO A 503 8.84 13.91 3.36
C PRO A 503 9.37 12.90 4.38
N GLY A 504 9.38 11.62 4.03
CA GLY A 504 9.92 10.55 4.87
C GLY A 504 9.05 10.13 6.06
N GLU A 505 7.88 10.75 6.24
CA GLU A 505 6.96 10.46 7.33
C GLU A 505 5.90 9.42 6.93
N PRO A 506 5.34 8.66 7.90
CA PRO A 506 4.07 7.96 7.74
C PRO A 506 2.91 8.92 7.49
N LEU A 507 1.76 8.41 7.05
CA LEU A 507 0.52 9.20 7.08
C LEU A 507 0.26 9.72 8.51
N VAL A 508 -0.28 10.92 8.62
CA VAL A 508 -0.77 11.43 9.91
C VAL A 508 -1.84 10.49 10.47
N GLU A 509 -1.88 10.34 11.77
CA GLU A 509 -2.90 9.50 12.42
C GLU A 509 -3.90 10.35 13.20
N THR A 510 -3.41 11.38 13.92
CA THR A 510 -4.22 12.21 14.80
C THR A 510 -4.49 13.60 14.22
N ALA A 511 -5.54 14.27 14.75
CA ALA A 511 -5.88 15.65 14.39
C ALA A 511 -4.75 16.63 14.76
N GLU A 512 -4.04 16.38 15.87
CA GLU A 512 -2.87 17.16 16.27
C GLU A 512 -1.72 17.04 15.26
N GLU A 513 -1.38 15.81 14.85
CA GLU A 513 -0.36 15.58 13.83
C GLU A 513 -0.75 16.21 12.48
N ALA A 514 -2.04 16.16 12.13
CA ALA A 514 -2.56 16.74 10.90
C ALA A 514 -2.41 18.27 10.94
N LEU A 515 -2.77 18.92 12.05
CA LEU A 515 -2.60 20.37 12.23
C LEU A 515 -1.13 20.77 12.12
N ALA A 516 -0.26 20.10 12.84
CA ALA A 516 1.18 20.34 12.77
C ALA A 516 1.73 20.16 11.34
N CYS A 517 1.24 19.14 10.61
CA CYS A 517 1.67 18.85 9.25
C CYS A 517 1.20 19.94 8.26
N VAL A 518 -0.06 20.40 8.29
CA VAL A 518 -0.54 21.45 7.38
C VAL A 518 0.19 22.77 7.62
N GLN A 519 0.44 23.13 8.88
CA GLN A 519 1.16 24.35 9.25
C GLN A 519 2.62 24.31 8.78
N ARG A 520 3.30 23.18 8.98
CA ARG A 520 4.69 22.99 8.59
C ARG A 520 4.89 22.95 7.08
N LEU A 521 3.95 22.37 6.34
CA LEU A 521 4.01 22.26 4.88
C LEU A 521 3.45 23.50 4.18
N GLY A 522 2.60 24.30 4.85
CA GLY A 522 1.95 25.47 4.29
C GLY A 522 0.76 25.13 3.39
N ALA A 523 0.00 24.08 3.72
CA ALA A 523 -1.30 23.84 3.09
C ALA A 523 -2.32 24.90 3.53
N ASP A 524 -3.37 25.11 2.73
CA ASP A 524 -4.28 26.25 2.91
C ASP A 524 -5.35 26.03 3.99
N ALA A 525 -5.75 24.76 4.21
CA ALA A 525 -6.77 24.40 5.17
C ALA A 525 -6.63 22.96 5.67
N LEU A 526 -7.26 22.67 6.82
CA LEU A 526 -7.41 21.34 7.40
C LEU A 526 -8.89 21.09 7.69
N VAL A 527 -9.38 19.95 7.24
CA VAL A 527 -10.71 19.41 7.57
C VAL A 527 -10.53 18.27 8.58
N THR A 528 -11.23 18.37 9.71
CA THR A 528 -11.33 17.33 10.74
C THR A 528 -12.78 16.83 10.85
N ASP A 529 -13.08 15.94 11.82
CA ASP A 529 -14.46 15.50 12.06
C ASP A 529 -15.39 16.66 12.45
N ASP A 530 -14.87 17.66 13.16
CA ASP A 530 -15.68 18.68 13.81
C ASP A 530 -15.50 20.09 13.20
N ALA A 531 -14.44 20.35 12.42
CA ALA A 531 -14.09 21.70 12.01
C ALA A 531 -13.35 21.78 10.67
N LEU A 532 -13.54 22.89 9.98
CA LEU A 532 -12.66 23.41 8.93
C LEU A 532 -11.72 24.44 9.56
N LEU A 533 -10.41 24.22 9.47
CA LEU A 533 -9.40 25.16 9.95
C LEU A 533 -8.72 25.85 8.76
N MET A 534 -8.73 27.18 8.72
CA MET A 534 -7.96 27.97 7.75
C MET A 534 -6.55 28.21 8.32
N THR A 535 -5.52 27.76 7.59
CA THR A 535 -4.11 27.87 8.04
C THR A 535 -3.34 28.96 7.30
N GLY A 536 -3.92 29.54 6.26
CA GLY A 536 -3.29 30.47 5.31
C GLY A 536 -3.61 31.97 5.52
N ASP A 537 -4.33 32.38 6.55
CA ASP A 537 -4.51 33.79 6.92
C ASP A 537 -3.28 34.34 7.68
N ARG A 538 -2.08 34.03 7.22
CA ARG A 538 -0.97 34.95 7.48
C ARG A 538 -1.24 36.17 6.63
N GLY A 539 -1.81 37.22 7.26
CA GLY A 539 -2.24 38.43 6.62
C GLY A 539 -1.32 38.87 5.50
N ALA A 540 -1.90 39.30 4.40
CA ALA A 540 -1.25 40.15 3.42
C ALA A 540 -0.79 41.41 4.18
N GLY A 541 0.32 41.28 4.89
CA GLY A 541 0.95 42.25 5.74
C GLY A 541 2.41 42.37 5.40
N LEU A 542 2.67 43.31 4.50
CA LEU A 542 3.85 44.17 4.46
C LEU A 542 5.16 43.61 3.88
N GLY A 543 5.53 44.21 2.77
CA GLY A 543 6.87 44.57 2.43
C GLY A 543 7.24 44.30 1.02
#